data_e08b4b7e75362d522ec0ebc61da632d9
#
_entry.id   e08b4b7e75362d522ec0ebc61da632d9
#
_cell.length_a   1.000
_cell.length_b   1.000
_cell.length_c   1.000
_cell.angle_alpha   90.00
_cell.angle_beta   90.00
_cell.angle_gamma   90.00
#
_symmetry.space_group_name_H-M   'P 1'
#
loop_
_entity.id
_entity.type
_entity.pdbx_description
1 polymer ?
#
loop_
_entity_poly.entity_id
_entity_poly.type
_entity_poly.pdbx_seq_one_letter_code
_entity_poly.pdbx_strand_id
1 'polypeptide(L)'
;GLPDIITCCRFSLHDAAPLKGSLMNLAMTNEAGAVYNNYLTNYMNEDGSINWLPVCADAHGFVVNRGLFEKYDIPLPTDYDSFVSACQAFAQVGVRGFTADYAYDYTCMETLQGLSASALASSAGVKWRTAYSDPADTTRVGLDETVWPQVFARMEQFITDTGLNRSDLENNYDAIAELFANEQLAMYFGNSAGVQQYRDQGLDTVFMPFFNDNGEKWLMTTPYFQIALNRELENDEARRNKAMRVLKVMMSANAQNLVCAGQDTLSYSQDVPLRFTDALSEVRPVVEENHMYIRIASNDFFAISQEVVSKMIAGEYDAAQAYRAFNDLLIEKEPAPDETVLTVQKGYSSIFHKNGGNASYSAMANTMRGIYGTDVLIAAANSFTGSVRQAEYTKKEAAAMVMPNGLRSYRCEMTGAELKKTVKAFVEGYEGGLPVFNRGSLPVVSGIAIEVQENGGSYTLTGVTRNGQPVQDDDTFTVCCLSTPKYMEPLLAGGSCAFEEEENTVRNAWLDYVSAGSALLAEPESYIVLRNENG
;
A
#
# COMPACT_ATOMS: atom_id res chain seq x y z
N GLY A 1 18.58 16.08 -8.75
CA GLY A 1 19.21 15.40 -7.63
C GLY A 1 18.15 14.94 -6.63
N LEU A 2 18.52 14.06 -5.72
CA LEU A 2 17.63 13.65 -4.62
C LEU A 2 17.43 14.83 -3.64
N PRO A 3 16.27 14.92 -2.95
CA PRO A 3 16.08 15.88 -1.87
C PRO A 3 17.01 15.58 -0.69
N ASP A 4 17.20 16.55 0.22
CA ASP A 4 18.07 16.39 1.40
C ASP A 4 17.54 15.32 2.36
N ILE A 5 16.23 15.26 2.51
CA ILE A 5 15.52 14.32 3.35
C ILE A 5 14.57 13.53 2.47
N ILE A 6 14.60 12.22 2.61
CA ILE A 6 13.78 11.30 1.84
C ILE A 6 12.94 10.51 2.83
N THR A 7 11.64 10.43 2.57
CA THR A 7 10.75 9.56 3.32
C THR A 7 10.19 8.49 2.38
N CYS A 8 10.06 7.29 2.88
CA CYS A 8 9.47 6.18 2.16
C CYS A 8 8.62 5.34 3.11
N CYS A 9 7.53 4.80 2.61
CA CYS A 9 6.77 3.80 3.33
C CYS A 9 6.89 2.45 2.62
N ARG A 10 7.05 1.40 3.40
CA ARG A 10 6.99 -0.01 2.99
C ARG A 10 7.90 -0.36 1.80
N PHE A 11 9.12 -0.74 2.09
CA PHE A 11 10.05 -1.29 1.10
C PHE A 11 10.92 -2.39 1.72
N SER A 12 11.52 -3.22 0.88
CA SER A 12 12.60 -4.11 1.28
C SER A 12 13.96 -3.48 1.00
N LEU A 13 15.02 -3.94 1.68
CA LEU A 13 16.39 -3.51 1.34
C LEU A 13 16.76 -3.87 -0.10
N HIS A 14 16.25 -4.99 -0.60
CA HIS A 14 16.45 -5.40 -1.99
C HIS A 14 15.90 -4.34 -2.96
N ASP A 15 14.67 -3.86 -2.73
CA ASP A 15 14.05 -2.82 -3.57
C ASP A 15 14.77 -1.47 -3.44
N ALA A 16 15.36 -1.18 -2.28
CA ALA A 16 16.10 0.05 -2.01
C ALA A 16 17.59 0.01 -2.43
N ALA A 17 18.11 -1.16 -2.83
CA ALA A 17 19.52 -1.34 -3.19
C ALA A 17 20.06 -0.30 -4.19
N PRO A 18 19.33 0.09 -5.25
CA PRO A 18 19.81 1.12 -6.19
C PRO A 18 20.05 2.49 -5.55
N LEU A 19 19.41 2.77 -4.42
CA LEU A 19 19.54 4.05 -3.70
C LEU A 19 20.68 4.07 -2.69
N LYS A 20 21.20 2.89 -2.28
CA LYS A 20 22.21 2.77 -1.22
C LYS A 20 23.37 3.75 -1.39
N GLY A 21 23.94 3.83 -2.59
CA GLY A 21 25.06 4.71 -2.91
C GLY A 21 24.76 6.21 -2.85
N SER A 22 23.49 6.59 -2.82
CA SER A 22 23.01 7.98 -2.78
C SER A 22 22.57 8.43 -1.38
N LEU A 23 22.59 7.54 -0.39
CA LEU A 23 22.11 7.80 0.97
C LEU A 23 23.26 7.86 1.98
N MET A 24 23.09 8.70 3.01
CA MET A 24 24.03 8.77 4.12
C MET A 24 23.96 7.49 4.96
N ASN A 25 25.12 7.10 5.53
CA ASN A 25 25.16 6.08 6.57
C ASN A 25 24.80 6.70 7.92
N LEU A 26 23.71 6.25 8.53
CA LEU A 26 23.18 6.71 9.80
C LEU A 26 23.56 5.79 10.98
N ALA A 27 24.28 4.69 10.76
CA ALA A 27 24.56 3.65 11.76
C ALA A 27 25.23 4.18 13.05
N MET A 28 26.02 5.24 12.94
CA MET A 28 26.73 5.85 14.08
C MET A 28 25.99 7.02 14.72
N THR A 29 24.72 7.24 14.38
CA THR A 29 23.90 8.28 15.00
C THR A 29 23.27 7.77 16.30
N ASN A 30 22.99 8.69 17.22
CA ASN A 30 22.25 8.35 18.45
C ASN A 30 20.84 7.85 18.13
N GLU A 31 20.26 8.39 17.07
CA GLU A 31 18.92 8.03 16.59
C GLU A 31 18.87 6.57 16.14
N ALA A 32 19.91 6.08 15.44
CA ALA A 32 20.02 4.66 15.08
C ALA A 32 20.23 3.78 16.32
N GLY A 33 21.06 4.22 17.27
CA GLY A 33 21.32 3.51 18.51
C GLY A 33 20.09 3.34 19.42
N ALA A 34 19.07 4.16 19.24
CA ALA A 34 17.81 4.07 19.99
C ALA A 34 16.80 3.09 19.38
N VAL A 35 17.04 2.57 18.18
CA VAL A 35 16.12 1.67 17.49
C VAL A 35 16.27 0.22 17.98
N TYR A 36 15.17 -0.52 18.05
CA TYR A 36 15.18 -1.94 18.41
C TYR A 36 16.01 -2.78 17.43
N ASN A 37 16.72 -3.79 17.95
CA ASN A 37 17.60 -4.66 17.17
C ASN A 37 16.89 -5.41 16.04
N ASN A 38 15.65 -5.82 16.22
CA ASN A 38 14.90 -6.50 15.17
C ASN A 38 14.75 -5.64 13.91
N TYR A 39 14.55 -4.31 14.06
CA TYR A 39 14.55 -3.40 12.92
C TYR A 39 15.95 -3.31 12.30
N LEU A 40 16.96 -3.02 13.12
CA LEU A 40 18.33 -2.83 12.63
C LEU A 40 18.83 -4.06 11.86
N THR A 41 18.59 -5.27 12.37
CA THR A 41 18.96 -6.53 11.72
C THR A 41 18.32 -6.68 10.33
N ASN A 42 17.10 -6.20 10.15
CA ASN A 42 16.37 -6.32 8.89
C ASN A 42 16.67 -5.21 7.87
N TYR A 43 17.22 -4.07 8.33
CA TYR A 43 17.49 -2.89 7.49
C TYR A 43 18.97 -2.46 7.50
N MET A 44 19.84 -3.25 8.11
CA MET A 44 21.29 -3.08 8.04
C MET A 44 21.82 -3.71 6.75
N ASN A 45 22.62 -2.97 6.01
CA ASN A 45 23.34 -3.48 4.85
C ASN A 45 24.49 -4.40 5.29
N GLU A 46 25.02 -5.24 4.39
CA GLU A 46 26.13 -6.16 4.67
C GLU A 46 27.39 -5.46 5.23
N ASP A 47 27.66 -4.24 4.77
CA ASP A 47 28.78 -3.43 5.25
C ASP A 47 28.53 -2.78 6.62
N GLY A 48 27.43 -3.14 7.29
CA GLY A 48 27.02 -2.57 8.57
C GLY A 48 26.44 -1.16 8.49
N SER A 49 26.27 -0.61 7.30
CA SER A 49 25.63 0.70 7.13
C SER A 49 24.12 0.61 7.31
N ILE A 50 23.53 1.66 7.86
CA ILE A 50 22.08 1.85 7.99
C ILE A 50 21.73 3.16 7.30
N ASN A 51 20.92 3.09 6.26
CA ASN A 51 20.53 4.26 5.49
C ASN A 51 19.14 4.79 5.86
N TRP A 52 18.28 3.95 6.46
CA TRP A 52 16.90 4.25 6.77
C TRP A 52 16.62 4.06 8.25
N LEU A 53 15.90 5.00 8.86
CA LEU A 53 15.41 4.87 10.23
C LEU A 53 13.87 4.89 10.25
N PRO A 54 13.22 4.07 11.09
CA PRO A 54 11.77 3.98 11.17
C PRO A 54 11.21 5.13 12.00
N VAL A 55 10.17 5.79 11.50
CA VAL A 55 9.44 6.82 12.27
C VAL A 55 8.29 6.18 13.03
N CYS A 56 7.57 5.23 12.43
CA CYS A 56 6.54 4.45 13.08
C CYS A 56 6.38 3.10 12.37
N ALA A 57 5.61 2.21 12.98
CA ALA A 57 5.31 0.87 12.48
C ALA A 57 3.82 0.56 12.56
N ASP A 58 3.25 0.02 11.48
CA ASP A 58 1.98 -0.66 11.56
C ASP A 58 2.17 -2.00 12.29
N ALA A 59 1.26 -2.32 13.18
CA ALA A 59 1.14 -3.65 13.78
C ALA A 59 0.03 -4.42 13.08
N HIS A 60 0.32 -5.66 12.68
CA HIS A 60 -0.59 -6.55 12.01
C HIS A 60 -0.91 -7.74 12.91
N GLY A 61 -2.19 -8.11 12.95
CA GLY A 61 -2.74 -9.15 13.80
C GLY A 61 -4.23 -9.32 13.55
N PHE A 62 -5.00 -9.67 14.56
CA PHE A 62 -6.44 -9.82 14.46
C PHE A 62 -7.17 -8.58 14.99
N VAL A 63 -8.08 -8.04 14.20
CA VAL A 63 -9.10 -7.10 14.65
C VAL A 63 -10.30 -7.89 15.10
N VAL A 64 -10.72 -7.70 16.36
CA VAL A 64 -11.72 -8.54 17.04
C VAL A 64 -12.88 -7.70 17.50
N ASN A 65 -14.10 -8.10 17.17
CA ASN A 65 -15.32 -7.49 17.70
C ASN A 65 -15.64 -8.11 19.08
N ARG A 66 -15.09 -7.49 20.15
CA ARG A 66 -15.26 -7.94 21.54
C ARG A 66 -16.74 -7.97 21.95
N GLY A 67 -17.53 -7.03 21.45
CA GLY A 67 -18.97 -7.00 21.69
C GLY A 67 -19.71 -8.27 21.23
N LEU A 68 -19.28 -8.91 20.13
CA LEU A 68 -19.83 -10.20 19.70
C LEU A 68 -19.46 -11.33 20.67
N PHE A 69 -18.24 -11.35 21.20
CA PHE A 69 -17.81 -12.33 22.20
C PHE A 69 -18.65 -12.23 23.47
N GLU A 70 -18.87 -11.01 23.95
CA GLU A 70 -19.76 -10.76 25.11
C GLU A 70 -21.22 -11.13 24.82
N LYS A 71 -21.74 -10.76 23.66
CA LYS A 71 -23.11 -11.03 23.23
C LYS A 71 -23.47 -12.53 23.21
N TYR A 72 -22.51 -13.35 22.80
CA TYR A 72 -22.73 -14.81 22.66
C TYR A 72 -22.08 -15.64 23.78
N ASP A 73 -21.54 -14.99 24.83
CA ASP A 73 -20.84 -15.63 25.94
C ASP A 73 -19.69 -16.55 25.48
N ILE A 74 -18.95 -16.09 24.47
CA ILE A 74 -17.78 -16.77 23.93
C ILE A 74 -16.53 -16.07 24.52
N PRO A 75 -15.58 -16.80 25.16
CA PRO A 75 -14.39 -16.18 25.70
C PRO A 75 -13.46 -15.67 24.60
N LEU A 76 -12.80 -14.51 24.83
CA LEU A 76 -11.75 -14.02 23.94
C LEU A 76 -10.62 -15.04 23.84
N PRO A 77 -10.04 -15.27 22.64
CA PRO A 77 -8.96 -16.21 22.45
C PRO A 77 -7.67 -15.75 23.16
N THR A 78 -6.99 -16.69 23.79
CA THR A 78 -5.70 -16.45 24.47
C THR A 78 -4.54 -17.20 23.83
N ASP A 79 -4.85 -18.17 22.99
CA ASP A 79 -3.95 -19.03 22.24
C ASP A 79 -4.64 -19.53 20.97
N TYR A 80 -3.95 -20.33 20.18
CA TYR A 80 -4.48 -20.85 18.92
C TYR A 80 -5.68 -21.77 19.10
N ASP A 81 -5.67 -22.66 20.11
CA ASP A 81 -6.76 -23.62 20.33
C ASP A 81 -8.05 -22.90 20.73
N SER A 82 -7.95 -21.89 21.58
CA SER A 82 -9.10 -21.05 21.95
C SER A 82 -9.57 -20.16 20.78
N PHE A 83 -8.68 -19.73 19.89
CA PHE A 83 -9.05 -19.03 18.66
C PHE A 83 -9.87 -19.93 17.74
N VAL A 84 -9.44 -21.18 17.52
CA VAL A 84 -10.19 -22.17 16.72
C VAL A 84 -11.54 -22.47 17.37
N SER A 85 -11.56 -22.67 18.70
CA SER A 85 -12.79 -22.90 19.45
C SER A 85 -13.78 -21.75 19.31
N ALA A 86 -13.30 -20.52 19.34
CA ALA A 86 -14.14 -19.34 19.12
C ALA A 86 -14.71 -19.31 17.69
N CYS A 87 -13.90 -19.61 16.66
CA CYS A 87 -14.38 -19.69 15.28
C CYS A 87 -15.52 -20.72 15.13
N GLN A 88 -15.38 -21.89 15.76
CA GLN A 88 -16.39 -22.95 15.75
C GLN A 88 -17.66 -22.52 16.50
N ALA A 89 -17.53 -21.88 17.66
CA ALA A 89 -18.67 -21.38 18.43
C ALA A 89 -19.48 -20.32 17.67
N PHE A 90 -18.80 -19.39 17.01
CA PHE A 90 -19.47 -18.39 16.17
C PHE A 90 -20.22 -19.01 14.99
N ALA A 91 -19.64 -20.03 14.36
CA ALA A 91 -20.31 -20.73 13.26
C ALA A 91 -21.66 -21.35 13.70
N GLN A 92 -21.78 -21.83 14.96
CA GLN A 92 -23.01 -22.39 15.49
C GLN A 92 -24.13 -21.36 15.70
N VAL A 93 -23.77 -20.09 15.87
CA VAL A 93 -24.75 -18.99 16.04
C VAL A 93 -24.94 -18.19 14.74
N GLY A 94 -24.38 -18.67 13.61
CA GLY A 94 -24.58 -18.07 12.30
C GLY A 94 -23.70 -16.84 12.05
N VAL A 95 -22.64 -16.64 12.84
CA VAL A 95 -21.64 -15.59 12.65
C VAL A 95 -20.37 -16.20 12.08
N ARG A 96 -19.75 -15.55 11.09
CA ARG A 96 -18.44 -15.96 10.58
C ARG A 96 -17.38 -15.70 11.66
N GLY A 97 -16.67 -16.73 12.12
CA GLY A 97 -15.65 -16.59 13.15
C GLY A 97 -14.44 -15.80 12.66
N PHE A 98 -13.93 -16.16 11.47
CA PHE A 98 -12.78 -15.52 10.85
C PHE A 98 -12.86 -15.53 9.32
N THR A 99 -12.45 -14.45 8.69
CA THR A 99 -11.99 -14.34 7.29
C THR A 99 -11.11 -13.10 7.16
N ALA A 100 -10.63 -12.79 5.94
CA ALA A 100 -9.87 -11.57 5.65
C ALA A 100 -10.05 -11.18 4.17
N ASP A 101 -9.43 -10.06 3.77
CA ASP A 101 -9.49 -9.51 2.42
C ASP A 101 -8.51 -10.21 1.45
N TYR A 102 -8.69 -11.52 1.28
CA TYR A 102 -7.81 -12.40 0.49
C TYR A 102 -7.81 -12.12 -1.02
N ALA A 103 -8.61 -11.20 -1.50
CA ALA A 103 -8.47 -10.65 -2.85
C ALA A 103 -7.13 -9.91 -3.08
N TYR A 104 -6.40 -9.61 -2.00
CA TYR A 104 -5.15 -8.87 -2.06
C TYR A 104 -3.92 -9.74 -1.74
N ASP A 105 -2.84 -9.46 -2.46
CA ASP A 105 -1.55 -10.15 -2.33
C ASP A 105 -0.91 -9.97 -0.95
N TYR A 106 -1.02 -8.77 -0.35
CA TYR A 106 -0.48 -8.50 0.98
C TYR A 106 -1.14 -9.35 2.07
N THR A 107 -2.45 -9.60 2.01
CA THR A 107 -3.17 -10.40 3.02
C THR A 107 -2.73 -11.86 2.99
N CYS A 108 -2.59 -12.45 1.79
CA CYS A 108 -2.05 -13.80 1.63
C CYS A 108 -0.66 -13.93 2.24
N MET A 109 0.23 -13.00 1.93
CA MET A 109 1.60 -12.99 2.40
C MET A 109 1.69 -12.74 3.91
N GLU A 110 0.89 -11.81 4.43
CA GLU A 110 0.89 -11.44 5.84
C GLU A 110 0.30 -12.53 6.72
N THR A 111 -0.77 -13.21 6.28
CA THR A 111 -1.33 -14.36 7.00
C THR A 111 -0.30 -15.48 7.09
N LEU A 112 0.34 -15.84 5.98
CA LEU A 112 1.37 -16.87 5.92
C LEU A 112 2.52 -16.60 6.91
N GLN A 113 3.03 -15.38 6.95
CA GLN A 113 4.14 -15.00 7.81
C GLN A 113 3.72 -14.79 9.27
N GLY A 114 2.59 -14.14 9.53
CA GLY A 114 2.12 -13.82 10.87
C GLY A 114 1.82 -15.06 11.71
N LEU A 115 1.20 -16.08 11.11
CA LEU A 115 0.91 -17.36 11.77
C LEU A 115 2.17 -18.16 12.16
N SER A 116 3.31 -17.83 11.55
CA SER A 116 4.59 -18.54 11.73
C SER A 116 5.73 -17.60 12.09
N ALA A 117 5.41 -16.45 12.66
CA ALA A 117 6.41 -15.43 13.00
C ALA A 117 7.52 -15.96 13.94
N SER A 118 7.16 -16.82 14.90
CA SER A 118 8.14 -17.47 15.81
C SER A 118 9.17 -18.33 15.05
N ALA A 119 8.70 -19.13 14.07
CA ALA A 119 9.58 -19.96 13.25
C ALA A 119 10.47 -19.09 12.34
N LEU A 120 9.90 -18.05 11.73
CA LEU A 120 10.61 -17.11 10.86
C LEU A 120 11.59 -16.21 11.63
N ALA A 121 11.34 -15.94 12.89
CA ALA A 121 12.24 -15.21 13.79
C ALA A 121 13.31 -16.11 14.45
N SER A 122 13.26 -17.43 14.25
CA SER A 122 14.30 -18.35 14.72
C SER A 122 15.65 -18.07 14.07
N SER A 123 16.74 -18.60 14.65
CA SER A 123 18.09 -18.45 14.08
C SER A 123 18.18 -18.93 12.62
N ALA A 124 17.47 -20.02 12.27
CA ALA A 124 17.42 -20.52 10.90
C ALA A 124 16.62 -19.57 9.98
N GLY A 125 15.46 -19.08 10.44
CA GLY A 125 14.65 -18.12 9.71
C GLY A 125 15.37 -16.80 9.45
N VAL A 126 16.05 -16.26 10.47
CA VAL A 126 16.87 -15.04 10.33
C VAL A 126 18.01 -15.24 9.36
N LYS A 127 18.73 -16.36 9.45
CA LYS A 127 19.83 -16.69 8.54
C LYS A 127 19.35 -16.77 7.09
N TRP A 128 18.23 -17.47 6.85
CA TRP A 128 17.63 -17.56 5.51
C TRP A 128 17.22 -16.16 5.01
N ARG A 129 16.54 -15.38 5.85
CA ARG A 129 16.08 -14.04 5.47
C ARG A 129 17.24 -13.11 5.11
N THR A 130 18.35 -13.18 5.84
CA THR A 130 19.56 -12.40 5.56
C THR A 130 20.10 -12.73 4.17
N ALA A 131 20.21 -14.03 3.86
CA ALA A 131 20.65 -14.48 2.54
C ALA A 131 19.65 -14.06 1.43
N TYR A 132 18.34 -14.21 1.66
CA TYR A 132 17.31 -13.81 0.71
C TYR A 132 17.31 -12.30 0.44
N SER A 133 17.60 -11.48 1.45
CA SER A 133 17.58 -10.01 1.35
C SER A 133 18.87 -9.40 0.84
N ASP A 134 19.90 -10.20 0.60
CA ASP A 134 21.19 -9.71 0.13
C ASP A 134 21.11 -9.22 -1.33
N PRO A 135 21.28 -7.90 -1.57
CA PRO A 135 21.22 -7.36 -2.93
C PRO A 135 22.46 -7.68 -3.77
N ALA A 136 23.54 -8.16 -3.16
CA ALA A 136 24.76 -8.57 -3.84
C ALA A 136 24.69 -10.01 -4.33
N ASP A 137 23.82 -10.85 -3.74
CA ASP A 137 23.63 -12.21 -4.17
C ASP A 137 22.75 -12.26 -5.43
N THR A 138 23.39 -12.51 -6.57
CA THR A 138 22.71 -12.75 -7.85
C THR A 138 22.17 -14.17 -7.94
N THR A 139 22.57 -15.07 -7.03
CA THR A 139 21.99 -16.42 -6.92
C THR A 139 20.70 -16.31 -6.10
N ARG A 140 19.61 -16.81 -6.67
CA ARG A 140 18.33 -16.77 -5.95
C ARG A 140 18.33 -17.82 -4.85
N VAL A 141 18.17 -17.34 -3.63
CA VAL A 141 18.07 -18.19 -2.45
C VAL A 141 16.67 -18.78 -2.41
N GLY A 142 16.57 -20.10 -2.52
CA GLY A 142 15.33 -20.83 -2.31
C GLY A 142 14.86 -20.77 -0.86
N LEU A 143 13.66 -21.28 -0.60
CA LEU A 143 13.13 -21.38 0.76
C LEU A 143 13.97 -22.36 1.61
N ASP A 144 14.23 -22.01 2.86
CA ASP A 144 14.94 -22.91 3.80
C ASP A 144 14.12 -24.17 4.09
N GLU A 145 14.76 -25.33 3.91
CA GLU A 145 14.12 -26.64 4.04
C GLU A 145 13.71 -27.00 5.49
N THR A 146 14.21 -26.28 6.49
CA THR A 146 13.89 -26.55 7.89
C THR A 146 12.81 -25.62 8.44
N VAL A 147 12.67 -24.42 7.90
CA VAL A 147 11.72 -23.39 8.36
C VAL A 147 10.43 -23.40 7.54
N TRP A 148 10.54 -23.31 6.23
CA TRP A 148 9.38 -23.05 5.40
C TRP A 148 8.37 -24.19 5.26
N PRO A 149 8.75 -25.48 5.31
CA PRO A 149 7.75 -26.55 5.35
C PRO A 149 6.77 -26.44 6.51
N GLN A 150 7.24 -26.03 7.68
CA GLN A 150 6.35 -25.84 8.84
C GLN A 150 5.48 -24.57 8.71
N VAL A 151 5.96 -23.52 8.02
CA VAL A 151 5.16 -22.32 7.70
C VAL A 151 3.94 -22.70 6.83
N PHE A 152 4.15 -23.49 5.78
CA PHE A 152 3.06 -23.96 4.93
C PHE A 152 2.15 -24.96 5.63
N ALA A 153 2.68 -25.86 6.47
CA ALA A 153 1.88 -26.77 7.28
C ALA A 153 0.98 -26.00 8.25
N ARG A 154 1.48 -24.92 8.86
CA ARG A 154 0.70 -24.06 9.73
C ARG A 154 -0.41 -23.33 8.96
N MET A 155 -0.14 -22.86 7.75
CA MET A 155 -1.14 -22.23 6.89
C MET A 155 -2.25 -23.22 6.50
N GLU A 156 -1.90 -24.45 6.12
CA GLU A 156 -2.86 -25.50 5.80
C GLU A 156 -3.77 -25.82 7.00
N GLN A 157 -3.19 -25.98 8.18
CA GLN A 157 -3.93 -26.17 9.42
C GLN A 157 -4.90 -25.01 9.67
N PHE A 158 -4.41 -23.76 9.55
CA PHE A 158 -5.23 -22.56 9.76
C PHE A 158 -6.41 -22.49 8.79
N ILE A 159 -6.20 -22.79 7.51
CA ILE A 159 -7.27 -22.85 6.50
C ILE A 159 -8.34 -23.88 6.92
N THR A 160 -7.91 -25.06 7.34
CA THR A 160 -8.81 -26.14 7.79
C THR A 160 -9.60 -25.73 9.02
N ASP A 161 -8.92 -25.21 10.03
CA ASP A 161 -9.50 -24.90 11.35
C ASP A 161 -10.47 -23.70 11.31
N THR A 162 -10.22 -22.73 10.41
CA THR A 162 -11.09 -21.55 10.22
C THR A 162 -12.18 -21.76 9.17
N GLY A 163 -12.08 -22.82 8.37
CA GLY A 163 -13.01 -23.10 7.28
C GLY A 163 -12.90 -22.12 6.12
N LEU A 164 -11.72 -21.53 5.92
CA LEU A 164 -11.43 -20.73 4.73
C LEU A 164 -11.58 -21.58 3.46
N ASN A 165 -12.13 -20.99 2.42
CA ASN A 165 -12.41 -21.68 1.17
C ASN A 165 -12.40 -20.71 -0.02
N ARG A 166 -12.64 -21.21 -1.23
CA ARG A 166 -12.57 -20.45 -2.48
C ARG A 166 -13.40 -19.15 -2.46
N SER A 167 -14.53 -19.10 -1.76
CA SER A 167 -15.35 -17.88 -1.72
C SER A 167 -14.69 -16.74 -0.92
N ASP A 168 -13.79 -17.07 0.02
CA ASP A 168 -13.07 -16.06 0.78
C ASP A 168 -12.03 -15.29 -0.09
N LEU A 169 -11.64 -15.85 -1.24
CA LEU A 169 -10.71 -15.20 -2.18
C LEU A 169 -11.32 -13.99 -2.91
N GLU A 170 -12.64 -13.85 -2.88
CA GLU A 170 -13.35 -12.70 -3.47
C GLU A 170 -13.49 -11.54 -2.47
N ASN A 171 -13.20 -11.77 -1.19
CA ASN A 171 -13.29 -10.75 -0.17
C ASN A 171 -12.24 -9.66 -0.38
N ASN A 172 -12.72 -8.46 -0.62
CA ASN A 172 -11.93 -7.23 -0.61
C ASN A 172 -12.11 -6.48 0.71
N TYR A 173 -11.40 -5.36 0.88
CA TYR A 173 -11.48 -4.53 2.07
C TYR A 173 -12.91 -4.10 2.41
N ASP A 174 -13.70 -3.71 1.43
CA ASP A 174 -15.06 -3.18 1.64
C ASP A 174 -16.02 -4.31 2.08
N ALA A 175 -15.89 -5.51 1.51
CA ALA A 175 -16.65 -6.69 1.93
C ALA A 175 -16.35 -7.07 3.39
N ILE A 176 -15.07 -7.06 3.80
CA ILE A 176 -14.70 -7.31 5.20
C ILE A 176 -15.24 -6.21 6.12
N ALA A 177 -15.10 -4.94 5.72
CA ALA A 177 -15.62 -3.82 6.50
C ALA A 177 -17.14 -3.91 6.71
N GLU A 178 -17.89 -4.28 5.66
CA GLU A 178 -19.34 -4.47 5.73
C GLU A 178 -19.73 -5.63 6.65
N LEU A 179 -19.11 -6.80 6.48
CA LEU A 179 -19.39 -7.97 7.33
C LEU A 179 -19.11 -7.67 8.80
N PHE A 180 -18.00 -6.99 9.09
CA PHE A 180 -17.60 -6.67 10.45
C PHE A 180 -18.49 -5.59 11.08
N ALA A 181 -18.81 -4.52 10.36
CA ALA A 181 -19.70 -3.47 10.81
C ALA A 181 -21.15 -3.96 11.06
N ASN A 182 -21.61 -4.95 10.28
CA ASN A 182 -22.92 -5.57 10.43
C ASN A 182 -22.96 -6.72 11.45
N GLU A 183 -21.92 -6.92 12.26
CA GLU A 183 -21.79 -7.99 13.26
C GLU A 183 -21.94 -9.42 12.67
N GLN A 184 -21.58 -9.59 11.40
CA GLN A 184 -21.61 -10.88 10.70
C GLN A 184 -20.25 -11.60 10.71
N LEU A 185 -19.20 -10.90 11.15
CA LEU A 185 -17.81 -11.36 11.24
C LEU A 185 -17.25 -11.02 12.62
N ALA A 186 -16.74 -12.01 13.33
CA ALA A 186 -16.21 -11.82 14.68
C ALA A 186 -14.75 -11.33 14.68
N MET A 187 -13.92 -11.86 13.78
CA MET A 187 -12.49 -11.56 13.70
C MET A 187 -12.04 -11.50 12.24
N TYR A 188 -11.16 -10.58 11.95
CA TYR A 188 -10.49 -10.55 10.64
C TYR A 188 -9.01 -10.20 10.81
N PHE A 189 -8.19 -10.55 9.82
CA PHE A 189 -6.81 -10.11 9.75
C PHE A 189 -6.76 -8.64 9.32
N GLY A 190 -6.01 -7.82 10.06
CA GLY A 190 -5.87 -6.40 9.77
C GLY A 190 -4.74 -5.73 10.54
N ASN A 191 -4.70 -4.43 10.50
CA ASN A 191 -3.72 -3.63 11.23
C ASN A 191 -4.34 -2.90 12.44
N SER A 192 -3.50 -2.44 13.35
CA SER A 192 -3.91 -1.76 14.57
C SER A 192 -4.68 -0.46 14.32
N ALA A 193 -4.38 0.25 13.25
CA ALA A 193 -5.07 1.50 12.89
C ALA A 193 -6.56 1.28 12.51
N GLY A 194 -6.93 0.07 12.06
CA GLY A 194 -8.31 -0.28 11.73
C GLY A 194 -9.25 -0.34 12.94
N VAL A 195 -8.72 -0.55 14.14
CA VAL A 195 -9.53 -0.73 15.35
C VAL A 195 -10.32 0.53 15.71
N GLN A 196 -9.68 1.70 15.65
CA GLN A 196 -10.32 2.97 16.00
C GLN A 196 -11.47 3.30 15.06
N GLN A 197 -11.36 2.96 13.79
CA GLN A 197 -12.42 3.18 12.79
C GLN A 197 -13.75 2.55 13.23
N TYR A 198 -13.72 1.34 13.77
CA TYR A 198 -14.95 0.64 14.21
C TYR A 198 -15.43 1.11 15.58
N ARG A 199 -14.52 1.53 16.47
CA ARG A 199 -14.89 2.18 17.74
C ARG A 199 -15.65 3.49 17.51
N ASP A 200 -15.24 4.28 16.53
CA ASP A 200 -15.93 5.50 16.12
C ASP A 200 -17.35 5.22 15.58
N GLN A 201 -17.61 4.01 15.10
CA GLN A 201 -18.92 3.52 14.68
C GLN A 201 -19.72 2.89 15.84
N GLY A 202 -19.17 2.83 17.04
CA GLY A 202 -19.82 2.31 18.25
C GLY A 202 -19.64 0.80 18.49
N LEU A 203 -18.76 0.12 17.71
CA LEU A 203 -18.42 -1.27 17.97
C LEU A 203 -17.32 -1.37 19.04
N ASP A 204 -17.48 -2.31 19.95
CA ASP A 204 -16.44 -2.62 20.93
C ASP A 204 -15.39 -3.56 20.30
N THR A 205 -14.29 -2.99 19.88
CA THR A 205 -13.23 -3.67 19.16
C THR A 205 -11.91 -3.68 19.92
N VAL A 206 -11.13 -4.73 19.74
CA VAL A 206 -9.79 -4.91 20.32
C VAL A 206 -8.85 -5.47 19.26
N PHE A 207 -7.56 -5.16 19.39
CA PHE A 207 -6.52 -5.69 18.53
C PHE A 207 -5.74 -6.79 19.24
N MET A 208 -5.57 -7.94 18.58
CA MET A 208 -4.92 -9.11 19.14
C MET A 208 -3.74 -9.59 18.28
N PRO A 209 -2.69 -10.15 18.90
CA PRO A 209 -1.54 -10.67 18.17
C PRO A 209 -1.88 -11.98 17.44
N PHE A 210 -0.99 -12.41 16.55
CA PHE A 210 -1.00 -13.76 16.02
C PHE A 210 -0.68 -14.78 17.11
N PHE A 211 -1.43 -15.88 17.11
CA PHE A 211 -1.18 -17.05 17.95
C PHE A 211 -0.28 -18.02 17.19
N ASN A 212 0.94 -18.15 17.63
CA ASN A 212 1.93 -19.04 17.04
C ASN A 212 2.02 -20.35 17.84
N ASP A 213 2.91 -21.26 17.41
CA ASP A 213 3.12 -22.52 18.09
C ASP A 213 3.63 -22.33 19.53
N ASN A 214 3.45 -23.35 20.37
CA ASN A 214 3.88 -23.35 21.78
C ASN A 214 3.22 -22.26 22.67
N GLY A 215 2.07 -21.74 22.27
CA GLY A 215 1.37 -20.67 22.99
C GLY A 215 2.03 -19.29 22.87
N GLU A 216 3.01 -19.15 21.99
CA GLU A 216 3.64 -17.86 21.73
C GLU A 216 2.71 -16.90 21.00
N LYS A 217 2.82 -15.64 21.34
CA LYS A 217 2.10 -14.53 20.69
C LYS A 217 3.10 -13.63 19.97
N TRP A 218 2.80 -13.31 18.74
CA TRP A 218 3.66 -12.48 17.90
C TRP A 218 2.87 -11.38 17.20
N LEU A 219 3.45 -10.20 17.12
CA LEU A 219 3.01 -9.16 16.19
C LEU A 219 3.82 -9.25 14.92
N MET A 220 3.17 -9.21 13.79
CA MET A 220 3.86 -8.86 12.58
C MET A 220 3.84 -7.33 12.45
N THR A 221 4.96 -6.74 12.05
CA THR A 221 5.10 -5.29 11.95
C THR A 221 5.62 -4.90 10.57
N THR A 222 5.28 -3.69 10.17
CA THR A 222 5.80 -3.08 8.96
C THR A 222 6.23 -1.66 9.26
N PRO A 223 7.48 -1.26 9.01
CA PRO A 223 7.87 0.14 9.08
C PRO A 223 7.02 0.95 8.11
N TYR A 224 6.19 1.84 8.64
CA TYR A 224 5.23 2.60 7.83
C TYR A 224 5.88 3.83 7.22
N PHE A 225 6.57 4.63 8.05
CA PHE A 225 7.41 5.72 7.59
C PHE A 225 8.86 5.46 7.95
N GLN A 226 9.72 5.55 6.96
CA GLN A 226 11.15 5.49 7.11
C GLN A 226 11.77 6.76 6.56
N ILE A 227 12.80 7.25 7.22
CA ILE A 227 13.51 8.48 6.85
C ILE A 227 14.97 8.18 6.50
N ALA A 228 15.45 8.76 5.41
CA ALA A 228 16.84 8.72 4.99
C ALA A 228 17.34 10.12 4.64
N LEU A 229 18.65 10.29 4.63
CA LEU A 229 19.31 11.53 4.26
C LEU A 229 20.14 11.34 3.00
N ASN A 230 20.16 12.37 2.14
CA ASN A 230 20.96 12.39 0.91
C ASN A 230 22.45 12.42 1.25
N ARG A 231 23.25 11.56 0.60
CA ARG A 231 24.69 11.50 0.79
C ARG A 231 25.42 12.80 0.42
N GLU A 232 24.89 13.60 -0.50
CA GLU A 232 25.47 14.90 -0.86
C GLU A 232 25.62 15.85 0.33
N LEU A 233 24.83 15.65 1.40
CA LEU A 233 24.93 16.41 2.64
C LEU A 233 26.26 16.20 3.37
N GLU A 234 26.99 15.12 3.09
CA GLU A 234 28.33 14.89 3.65
C GLU A 234 29.32 16.00 3.24
N ASN A 235 29.08 16.63 2.09
CA ASN A 235 29.90 17.68 1.54
C ASN A 235 29.44 19.11 1.89
N ASP A 236 28.33 19.25 2.64
CA ASP A 236 27.77 20.55 3.07
C ASP A 236 27.34 20.47 4.55
N GLU A 237 28.24 20.89 5.43
CA GLU A 237 28.02 20.83 6.88
C GLU A 237 26.78 21.61 7.33
N ALA A 238 26.53 22.79 6.74
CA ALA A 238 25.40 23.62 7.15
C ALA A 238 24.05 22.99 6.78
N ARG A 239 23.94 22.42 5.57
CA ARG A 239 22.75 21.67 5.14
C ARG A 239 22.61 20.37 5.93
N ARG A 240 23.70 19.62 6.11
CA ARG A 240 23.73 18.39 6.93
C ARG A 240 23.20 18.66 8.34
N ASN A 241 23.69 19.70 9.02
CA ASN A 241 23.26 20.02 10.38
C ASN A 241 21.77 20.39 10.46
N LYS A 242 21.18 20.97 9.39
CA LYS A 242 19.73 21.22 9.32
C LYS A 242 18.96 19.92 9.13
N ALA A 243 19.38 19.04 8.22
CA ALA A 243 18.75 17.74 7.97
C ALA A 243 18.82 16.84 9.22
N MET A 244 19.97 16.78 9.88
CA MET A 244 20.14 16.04 11.12
C MET A 244 19.25 16.57 12.26
N ARG A 245 18.98 17.87 12.33
CA ARG A 245 18.00 18.41 13.30
C ARG A 245 16.60 17.93 13.01
N VAL A 246 16.19 17.85 11.75
CA VAL A 246 14.88 17.29 11.37
C VAL A 246 14.82 15.81 11.75
N LEU A 247 15.84 15.03 11.39
CA LEU A 247 15.93 13.62 11.78
C LEU A 247 15.80 13.44 13.29
N LYS A 248 16.55 14.21 14.07
CA LYS A 248 16.50 14.18 15.54
C LYS A 248 15.10 14.51 16.09
N VAL A 249 14.40 15.49 15.51
CA VAL A 249 13.02 15.81 15.90
C VAL A 249 12.10 14.65 15.58
N MET A 250 12.16 14.10 14.36
CA MET A 250 11.31 12.98 13.92
C MET A 250 11.52 11.71 14.76
N MET A 251 12.76 11.45 15.18
CA MET A 251 13.12 10.30 16.02
C MET A 251 12.96 10.58 17.52
N SER A 252 12.59 11.80 17.94
CA SER A 252 12.38 12.12 19.35
C SER A 252 11.14 11.43 19.91
N ALA A 253 11.17 11.09 21.21
CA ALA A 253 10.04 10.49 21.90
C ALA A 253 8.74 11.29 21.75
N ASN A 254 8.85 12.62 21.70
CA ASN A 254 7.69 13.50 21.54
C ASN A 254 7.03 13.36 20.14
N ALA A 255 7.84 13.38 19.08
CA ALA A 255 7.33 13.24 17.72
C ALA A 255 6.79 11.83 17.49
N GLN A 256 7.52 10.80 17.93
CA GLN A 256 7.10 9.40 17.85
C GLN A 256 5.77 9.16 18.57
N ASN A 257 5.60 9.68 19.78
CA ASN A 257 4.34 9.59 20.53
C ASN A 257 3.18 10.29 19.81
N LEU A 258 3.42 11.45 19.18
CA LEU A 258 2.39 12.15 18.40
C LEU A 258 1.95 11.37 17.16
N VAL A 259 2.93 10.80 16.43
CA VAL A 259 2.64 10.00 15.23
C VAL A 259 1.92 8.70 15.61
N CYS A 260 2.41 7.99 16.62
CA CYS A 260 1.85 6.70 17.03
C CYS A 260 0.47 6.83 17.67
N ALA A 261 0.26 7.83 18.54
CA ALA A 261 -1.02 8.00 19.24
C ALA A 261 -2.18 8.39 18.31
N GLY A 262 -1.89 9.07 17.19
CA GLY A 262 -2.92 9.50 16.24
C GLY A 262 -3.39 8.42 15.29
N GLN A 263 -2.69 7.28 15.22
CA GLN A 263 -2.93 6.21 14.24
C GLN A 263 -2.91 4.80 14.83
N ASP A 264 -2.89 4.64 16.15
CA ASP A 264 -2.70 3.34 16.84
C ASP A 264 -1.53 2.52 16.28
N THR A 265 -0.44 3.21 15.90
CA THR A 265 0.81 2.60 15.43
C THR A 265 1.82 2.45 16.55
N LEU A 266 2.89 1.70 16.31
CA LEU A 266 3.96 1.46 17.26
C LEU A 266 5.23 2.21 16.87
N SER A 267 6.09 2.49 17.86
CA SER A 267 7.44 2.97 17.64
C SER A 267 8.45 1.81 17.69
N TYR A 268 9.47 1.86 16.84
CA TYR A 268 10.65 1.00 16.97
C TYR A 268 11.73 1.59 17.88
N SER A 269 11.50 2.75 18.50
CA SER A 269 12.48 3.39 19.38
C SER A 269 12.33 2.87 20.81
N GLN A 270 13.44 2.40 21.39
CA GLN A 270 13.53 1.95 22.78
C GLN A 270 13.31 3.11 23.78
N ASP A 271 13.59 4.34 23.37
CA ASP A 271 13.47 5.55 24.21
C ASP A 271 12.04 6.11 24.26
N VAL A 272 11.13 5.56 23.47
CA VAL A 272 9.74 6.03 23.41
C VAL A 272 8.89 5.21 24.36
N PRO A 273 8.33 5.82 25.42
CA PRO A 273 7.36 5.14 26.27
C PRO A 273 6.15 4.74 25.42
N LEU A 274 5.94 3.45 25.29
CA LEU A 274 4.80 2.91 24.56
C LEU A 274 3.50 3.31 25.25
N ARG A 275 2.65 4.05 24.55
CA ARG A 275 1.31 4.38 25.00
C ARG A 275 0.34 3.44 24.31
N PHE A 276 -0.18 2.50 25.05
CA PHE A 276 -1.22 1.60 24.58
C PHE A 276 -2.58 2.21 24.87
N THR A 277 -3.43 2.33 23.85
CA THR A 277 -4.85 2.55 24.01
C THR A 277 -5.50 1.28 24.57
N ASP A 278 -6.75 1.35 25.04
CA ASP A 278 -7.48 0.14 25.45
C ASP A 278 -7.60 -0.88 24.31
N ALA A 279 -7.67 -0.39 23.07
CA ALA A 279 -7.68 -1.23 21.88
C ALA A 279 -6.44 -2.08 21.70
N LEU A 280 -5.28 -1.57 22.14
CA LEU A 280 -3.97 -2.21 22.02
C LEU A 280 -3.50 -2.87 23.33
N SER A 281 -4.37 -3.01 24.34
CA SER A 281 -4.01 -3.57 25.64
C SER A 281 -3.46 -4.99 25.56
N GLU A 282 -4.06 -5.81 24.68
CA GLU A 282 -3.72 -7.23 24.52
C GLU A 282 -2.33 -7.45 23.87
N VAL A 283 -1.82 -6.46 23.13
CA VAL A 283 -0.52 -6.57 22.45
C VAL A 283 0.63 -5.98 23.28
N ARG A 284 0.34 -5.30 24.39
CA ARG A 284 1.39 -4.71 25.25
C ARG A 284 2.47 -5.72 25.67
N PRO A 285 2.13 -6.92 26.21
CA PRO A 285 3.16 -7.89 26.63
C PRO A 285 4.04 -8.32 25.44
N VAL A 286 3.43 -8.52 24.28
CA VAL A 286 4.13 -8.97 23.06
C VAL A 286 5.16 -7.93 22.59
N VAL A 287 4.81 -6.64 22.70
CA VAL A 287 5.74 -5.54 22.35
C VAL A 287 6.83 -5.39 23.41
N GLU A 288 6.49 -5.47 24.69
CA GLU A 288 7.46 -5.39 25.80
C GLU A 288 8.47 -6.55 25.79
N GLU A 289 8.05 -7.73 25.35
CA GLU A 289 8.90 -8.91 25.14
C GLU A 289 9.65 -8.89 23.79
N ASN A 290 9.41 -7.85 22.96
CA ASN A 290 9.97 -7.71 21.62
C ASN A 290 9.66 -8.89 20.68
N HIS A 291 8.50 -9.53 20.84
CA HIS A 291 7.97 -10.54 19.91
C HIS A 291 7.35 -9.87 18.68
N MET A 292 8.15 -9.04 18.02
CA MET A 292 7.76 -8.30 16.83
C MET A 292 8.54 -8.82 15.63
N TYR A 293 7.83 -9.38 14.65
CA TYR A 293 8.42 -9.85 13.39
C TYR A 293 8.17 -8.81 12.29
N ILE A 294 9.24 -8.34 11.65
CA ILE A 294 9.10 -7.45 10.50
C ILE A 294 8.84 -8.30 9.26
N ARG A 295 7.71 -8.08 8.60
CA ARG A 295 7.34 -8.85 7.40
C ARG A 295 8.37 -8.70 6.28
N ILE A 296 8.50 -9.72 5.46
CA ILE A 296 9.19 -9.64 4.18
C ILE A 296 8.25 -8.92 3.21
N ALA A 297 8.70 -7.84 2.60
CA ALA A 297 7.88 -6.96 1.77
C ALA A 297 8.51 -6.72 0.40
N SER A 298 9.00 -7.76 -0.26
CA SER A 298 9.44 -7.67 -1.65
C SER A 298 8.28 -7.92 -2.62
N ASN A 299 8.29 -7.24 -3.75
CA ASN A 299 7.23 -7.38 -4.77
C ASN A 299 7.05 -8.82 -5.26
N ASP A 300 8.16 -9.55 -5.45
CA ASP A 300 8.10 -10.94 -5.88
C ASP A 300 7.45 -11.83 -4.81
N PHE A 301 7.76 -11.59 -3.53
CA PHE A 301 7.20 -12.34 -2.43
C PHE A 301 5.68 -12.12 -2.28
N PHE A 302 5.21 -10.90 -2.52
CA PHE A 302 3.78 -10.59 -2.57
C PHE A 302 3.06 -11.42 -3.66
N ALA A 303 3.54 -11.35 -4.90
CA ALA A 303 2.91 -12.02 -6.03
C ALA A 303 2.90 -13.54 -5.88
N ILE A 304 4.03 -14.14 -5.45
CA ILE A 304 4.14 -15.59 -5.24
C ILE A 304 3.23 -16.02 -4.07
N SER A 305 3.18 -15.23 -3.00
CA SER A 305 2.30 -15.53 -1.86
C SER A 305 0.83 -15.53 -2.27
N GLN A 306 0.39 -14.56 -3.05
CA GLN A 306 -0.98 -14.54 -3.56
C GLN A 306 -1.27 -15.77 -4.39
N GLU A 307 -0.43 -16.11 -5.35
CA GLU A 307 -0.65 -17.27 -6.20
C GLU A 307 -0.75 -18.58 -5.40
N VAL A 308 0.22 -18.82 -4.51
CA VAL A 308 0.31 -20.09 -3.79
C VAL A 308 -0.72 -20.21 -2.68
N VAL A 309 -0.87 -19.16 -1.85
CA VAL A 309 -1.83 -19.19 -0.74
C VAL A 309 -3.27 -19.23 -1.23
N SER A 310 -3.58 -18.53 -2.35
CA SER A 310 -4.91 -18.64 -2.96
C SER A 310 -5.24 -20.07 -3.40
N LYS A 311 -4.26 -20.80 -3.95
CA LYS A 311 -4.44 -22.23 -4.31
C LYS A 311 -4.60 -23.12 -3.09
N MET A 312 -3.93 -22.81 -1.96
CA MET A 312 -4.17 -23.51 -0.69
C MET A 312 -5.60 -23.26 -0.18
N ILE A 313 -6.05 -22.01 -0.14
CA ILE A 313 -7.42 -21.64 0.28
C ILE A 313 -8.46 -22.27 -0.65
N ALA A 314 -8.18 -22.37 -1.96
CA ALA A 314 -9.05 -23.03 -2.93
C ALA A 314 -9.05 -24.56 -2.80
N GLY A 315 -8.19 -25.16 -1.96
CA GLY A 315 -8.04 -26.60 -1.80
C GLY A 315 -7.31 -27.29 -2.96
N GLU A 316 -6.56 -26.54 -3.75
CA GLU A 316 -5.79 -27.06 -4.90
C GLU A 316 -4.39 -27.52 -4.50
N TYR A 317 -3.80 -26.92 -3.44
CA TYR A 317 -2.50 -27.29 -2.91
C TYR A 317 -2.59 -27.68 -1.44
N ASP A 318 -1.94 -28.80 -1.09
CA ASP A 318 -1.54 -29.11 0.28
C ASP A 318 -0.24 -28.34 0.66
N ALA A 319 0.15 -28.41 1.93
CA ALA A 319 1.34 -27.72 2.42
C ALA A 319 2.63 -28.07 1.65
N ALA A 320 2.79 -29.36 1.29
CA ALA A 320 3.99 -29.81 0.59
C ALA A 320 4.01 -29.36 -0.89
N GLN A 321 2.85 -29.31 -1.53
CA GLN A 321 2.70 -28.77 -2.89
C GLN A 321 2.94 -27.26 -2.89
N ALA A 322 2.37 -26.56 -1.92
CA ALA A 322 2.53 -25.11 -1.75
C ALA A 322 4.00 -24.73 -1.52
N TYR A 323 4.70 -25.44 -0.61
CA TYR A 323 6.13 -25.23 -0.39
C TYR A 323 6.95 -25.38 -1.69
N ARG A 324 6.73 -26.47 -2.43
CA ARG A 324 7.44 -26.70 -3.69
C ARG A 324 7.13 -25.64 -4.73
N ALA A 325 5.85 -25.34 -4.93
CA ALA A 325 5.42 -24.35 -5.92
C ALA A 325 5.98 -22.94 -5.58
N PHE A 326 5.96 -22.56 -4.31
CA PHE A 326 6.53 -21.30 -3.87
C PHE A 326 8.03 -21.25 -4.10
N ASN A 327 8.74 -22.32 -3.70
CA ASN A 327 10.18 -22.42 -3.89
C ASN A 327 10.56 -22.35 -5.37
N ASP A 328 9.88 -23.10 -6.23
CA ASP A 328 10.13 -23.11 -7.67
C ASP A 328 9.90 -21.71 -8.27
N LEU A 329 8.79 -21.06 -7.95
CA LEU A 329 8.51 -19.69 -8.38
C LEU A 329 9.53 -18.68 -7.86
N LEU A 330 10.09 -18.90 -6.68
CA LEU A 330 11.11 -18.03 -6.09
C LEU A 330 12.46 -18.21 -6.80
N ILE A 331 12.82 -19.43 -7.19
CA ILE A 331 14.11 -19.78 -7.82
C ILE A 331 14.06 -19.60 -9.35
N GLU A 332 12.95 -19.93 -10.01
CA GLU A 332 12.81 -19.99 -11.47
C GLU A 332 13.01 -18.67 -12.20
N LYS A 333 13.00 -17.59 -11.49
CA LYS A 333 13.21 -16.30 -12.14
C LYS A 333 14.71 -15.96 -12.27
N GLU A 334 15.40 -16.55 -13.24
CA GLU A 334 16.19 -15.64 -14.08
C GLU A 334 15.15 -14.67 -14.66
N PRO A 335 15.20 -13.36 -14.39
CA PRO A 335 14.36 -12.44 -15.14
C PRO A 335 14.71 -12.72 -16.59
N ALA A 336 13.73 -13.14 -17.40
CA ALA A 336 13.84 -12.94 -18.84
C ALA A 336 14.40 -11.52 -19.01
N PRO A 337 15.47 -11.33 -19.80
CA PRO A 337 16.13 -10.03 -19.89
C PRO A 337 15.01 -9.02 -20.03
N ASP A 338 14.98 -8.04 -19.11
CA ASP A 338 13.82 -7.17 -18.86
C ASP A 338 13.60 -6.44 -20.19
N GLU A 339 12.66 -6.94 -20.98
CA GLU A 339 12.48 -6.54 -22.36
C GLU A 339 12.14 -5.07 -22.41
N THR A 340 12.92 -4.26 -23.15
CA THR A 340 12.59 -2.89 -23.43
C THR A 340 11.26 -2.84 -24.18
N VAL A 341 10.21 -2.32 -23.51
CA VAL A 341 8.87 -2.22 -24.11
C VAL A 341 8.51 -0.80 -24.49
N LEU A 342 9.24 0.20 -23.99
CA LEU A 342 8.96 1.60 -24.27
C LEU A 342 10.26 2.38 -24.41
N THR A 343 10.39 3.13 -25.52
CA THR A 343 11.49 4.10 -25.72
C THR A 343 10.91 5.52 -25.72
N VAL A 344 11.34 6.33 -24.76
CA VAL A 344 10.94 7.74 -24.65
C VAL A 344 12.04 8.61 -25.23
N GLN A 345 11.77 9.27 -26.34
CA GLN A 345 12.73 10.13 -27.06
C GLN A 345 12.94 11.49 -26.39
N LYS A 346 11.95 11.99 -25.63
CA LYS A 346 11.99 13.26 -24.94
C LYS A 346 11.40 13.11 -23.55
N GLY A 347 12.16 13.48 -22.53
CA GLY A 347 11.68 13.47 -21.16
C GLY A 347 10.78 14.66 -20.81
N TYR A 348 9.91 14.46 -19.83
CA TYR A 348 8.98 15.46 -19.30
C TYR A 348 9.22 15.68 -17.80
N SER A 349 9.06 16.94 -17.36
CA SER A 349 9.21 17.30 -15.95
C SER A 349 8.07 16.70 -15.10
N SER A 350 8.41 16.16 -13.94
CA SER A 350 7.45 15.77 -12.90
C SER A 350 7.18 16.90 -11.89
N ILE A 351 7.76 18.07 -12.07
CA ILE A 351 7.51 19.23 -11.23
C ILE A 351 6.16 19.83 -11.63
N PHE A 352 5.30 20.07 -10.64
CA PHE A 352 4.03 20.73 -10.85
C PHE A 352 4.26 22.23 -11.12
N HIS A 353 3.66 22.74 -12.19
CA HIS A 353 3.66 24.14 -12.55
C HIS A 353 2.24 24.70 -12.46
N LYS A 354 2.07 25.91 -11.92
CA LYS A 354 0.75 26.58 -11.78
C LYS A 354 -0.01 26.71 -13.10
N ASN A 355 0.73 26.88 -14.21
CA ASN A 355 0.15 26.86 -15.54
C ASN A 355 0.70 25.62 -16.27
N GLY A 356 -0.09 24.60 -16.42
CA GLY A 356 0.25 23.38 -17.15
C GLY A 356 0.29 22.09 -16.32
N GLY A 357 0.30 22.19 -14.99
CA GLY A 357 0.32 21.02 -14.12
C GLY A 357 1.65 20.26 -14.16
N ASN A 358 1.60 18.94 -14.09
CA ASN A 358 2.73 18.03 -14.18
C ASN A 358 2.85 17.46 -15.59
N ALA A 359 3.91 17.85 -16.31
CA ALA A 359 4.07 17.48 -17.72
C ALA A 359 4.21 15.97 -17.94
N SER A 360 4.87 15.23 -17.02
CA SER A 360 4.96 13.77 -17.09
C SER A 360 3.58 13.12 -16.97
N TYR A 361 2.77 13.58 -16.03
CA TYR A 361 1.41 13.03 -15.83
C TYR A 361 0.47 13.42 -16.97
N SER A 362 0.61 14.63 -17.52
CA SER A 362 -0.13 15.05 -18.69
C SER A 362 0.18 14.19 -19.92
N ALA A 363 1.46 13.85 -20.14
CA ALA A 363 1.84 12.95 -21.24
C ALA A 363 1.25 11.55 -21.06
N MET A 364 1.25 11.03 -19.83
CA MET A 364 0.61 9.74 -19.51
C MET A 364 -0.90 9.80 -19.71
N ALA A 365 -1.56 10.86 -19.23
CA ALA A 365 -3.00 11.03 -19.39
C ALA A 365 -3.41 11.16 -20.86
N ASN A 366 -2.63 11.87 -21.69
CA ASN A 366 -2.86 11.95 -23.14
C ASN A 366 -2.76 10.58 -23.80
N THR A 367 -1.75 9.79 -23.42
CA THR A 367 -1.57 8.45 -23.95
C THR A 367 -2.73 7.55 -23.56
N MET A 368 -3.14 7.58 -22.30
CA MET A 368 -4.28 6.80 -21.80
C MET A 368 -5.59 7.22 -22.47
N ARG A 369 -5.83 8.52 -22.67
CA ARG A 369 -6.98 9.00 -23.42
C ARG A 369 -7.03 8.40 -24.84
N GLY A 370 -5.86 8.30 -25.50
CA GLY A 370 -5.74 7.64 -26.80
C GLY A 370 -6.01 6.14 -26.74
N ILE A 371 -5.52 5.43 -25.71
CA ILE A 371 -5.76 3.99 -25.51
C ILE A 371 -7.28 3.72 -25.37
N TYR A 372 -7.98 4.53 -24.58
CA TYR A 372 -9.42 4.37 -24.35
C TYR A 372 -10.28 5.00 -25.44
N GLY A 373 -9.71 5.76 -26.37
CA GLY A 373 -10.45 6.38 -27.49
C GLY A 373 -11.55 7.34 -27.04
N THR A 374 -11.32 8.12 -25.96
CA THR A 374 -12.29 9.04 -25.40
C THR A 374 -11.94 10.50 -25.70
N ASP A 375 -12.95 11.40 -25.64
CA ASP A 375 -12.75 12.85 -25.81
C ASP A 375 -11.98 13.44 -24.62
N VAL A 376 -12.30 12.95 -23.42
CA VAL A 376 -11.77 13.46 -22.16
C VAL A 376 -11.30 12.29 -21.30
N LEU A 377 -10.17 12.49 -20.60
CA LEU A 377 -9.73 11.60 -19.54
C LEU A 377 -9.55 12.42 -18.26
N ILE A 378 -10.00 11.86 -17.13
CA ILE A 378 -9.84 12.41 -15.79
C ILE A 378 -9.21 11.33 -14.92
N ALA A 379 -8.06 11.60 -14.31
CA ALA A 379 -7.36 10.67 -13.44
C ALA A 379 -7.05 11.32 -12.09
N ALA A 380 -7.12 10.53 -11.02
CA ALA A 380 -6.57 10.96 -9.74
C ALA A 380 -5.06 11.22 -9.86
N ALA A 381 -4.53 12.19 -9.12
CA ALA A 381 -3.11 12.56 -9.20
C ALA A 381 -2.15 11.40 -8.91
N ASN A 382 -2.56 10.44 -8.09
CA ASN A 382 -1.78 9.25 -7.76
C ASN A 382 -1.93 8.09 -8.77
N SER A 383 -2.66 8.29 -9.87
CA SER A 383 -2.77 7.27 -10.93
C SER A 383 -1.47 7.08 -11.72
N PHE A 384 -0.58 8.05 -11.67
CA PHE A 384 0.71 8.02 -12.34
C PHE A 384 1.84 8.27 -11.35
N THR A 385 3.00 7.63 -11.58
CA THR A 385 4.16 7.76 -10.68
C THR A 385 5.42 8.13 -11.43
N GLY A 386 6.32 8.80 -10.72
CA GLY A 386 7.64 9.16 -11.22
C GLY A 386 7.64 10.25 -12.29
N SER A 387 8.75 10.35 -13.00
CA SER A 387 8.93 11.23 -14.14
C SER A 387 9.15 10.42 -15.42
N VAL A 388 8.49 10.83 -16.49
CA VAL A 388 8.73 10.28 -17.82
C VAL A 388 10.06 10.84 -18.31
N ARG A 389 11.15 10.09 -18.17
CA ARG A 389 12.50 10.49 -18.57
C ARG A 389 12.77 10.07 -20.01
N GLN A 390 13.69 10.76 -20.69
CA GLN A 390 14.27 10.25 -21.93
C GLN A 390 15.09 9.00 -21.60
N ALA A 391 14.56 7.83 -21.88
CA ALA A 391 15.17 6.54 -21.57
C ALA A 391 14.46 5.41 -22.33
N GLU A 392 15.08 4.26 -22.33
CA GLU A 392 14.43 2.98 -22.58
C GLU A 392 13.87 2.45 -21.27
N TYR A 393 12.64 1.95 -21.30
CA TYR A 393 11.94 1.41 -20.16
C TYR A 393 11.67 -0.08 -20.38
N THR A 394 12.02 -0.85 -19.39
CA THR A 394 11.66 -2.25 -19.31
C THR A 394 10.18 -2.41 -19.00
N LYS A 395 9.65 -3.60 -19.18
CA LYS A 395 8.25 -3.91 -18.85
C LYS A 395 7.93 -3.61 -17.38
N LYS A 396 8.87 -3.91 -16.46
CA LYS A 396 8.73 -3.62 -15.02
C LYS A 396 8.70 -2.13 -14.74
N GLU A 397 9.59 -1.36 -15.36
CA GLU A 397 9.63 0.09 -15.21
C GLU A 397 8.39 0.76 -15.82
N ALA A 398 7.95 0.29 -16.98
CA ALA A 398 6.72 0.76 -17.61
C ALA A 398 5.48 0.46 -16.73
N ALA A 399 5.40 -0.73 -16.14
CA ALA A 399 4.34 -1.10 -15.22
C ALA A 399 4.29 -0.16 -14.00
N ALA A 400 5.44 0.22 -13.47
CA ALA A 400 5.53 1.11 -12.32
C ALA A 400 5.08 2.56 -12.60
N MET A 401 4.92 2.96 -13.86
CA MET A 401 4.40 4.29 -14.22
C MET A 401 2.91 4.46 -13.92
N VAL A 402 2.17 3.37 -13.74
CA VAL A 402 0.72 3.34 -13.45
C VAL A 402 0.47 2.70 -12.09
N MET A 403 -0.12 3.47 -11.16
CA MET A 403 -0.39 3.05 -9.78
C MET A 403 -1.78 3.54 -9.33
N PRO A 404 -2.45 2.86 -8.40
CA PRO A 404 -2.16 1.53 -7.85
C PRO A 404 -2.48 0.39 -8.82
N ASN A 405 -2.09 -0.84 -8.49
CA ASN A 405 -2.37 -2.02 -9.32
C ASN A 405 -3.86 -2.23 -9.60
N GLY A 406 -4.73 -1.89 -8.65
CA GLY A 406 -6.17 -2.00 -8.77
C GLY A 406 -6.86 -0.81 -9.45
N LEU A 407 -6.09 0.06 -10.12
CA LEU A 407 -6.68 1.19 -10.85
C LEU A 407 -7.55 0.67 -11.99
N ARG A 408 -8.79 1.17 -12.05
CA ARG A 408 -9.79 0.82 -13.06
C ARG A 408 -10.12 2.00 -13.94
N SER A 409 -10.66 1.74 -15.11
CA SER A 409 -11.18 2.74 -16.03
C SER A 409 -12.70 2.63 -16.10
N TYR A 410 -13.35 3.79 -16.03
CA TYR A 410 -14.80 3.95 -16.05
C TYR A 410 -15.17 4.87 -17.21
N ARG A 411 -15.88 4.33 -18.19
CA ARG A 411 -16.29 5.08 -19.40
C ARG A 411 -17.75 5.50 -19.31
N CYS A 412 -18.04 6.67 -19.85
CA CYS A 412 -19.40 7.20 -19.90
C CYS A 412 -19.53 8.22 -21.03
N GLU A 413 -20.70 8.30 -21.64
CA GLU A 413 -21.11 9.51 -22.38
C GLU A 413 -21.77 10.48 -21.43
N MET A 414 -21.35 11.74 -21.44
CA MET A 414 -21.92 12.76 -20.55
C MET A 414 -22.05 14.10 -21.24
N THR A 415 -22.99 14.88 -20.73
CA THR A 415 -23.16 16.29 -21.10
C THR A 415 -22.06 17.16 -20.51
N GLY A 416 -21.87 18.37 -21.03
CA GLY A 416 -20.92 19.32 -20.46
C GLY A 416 -21.27 19.73 -19.04
N ALA A 417 -22.56 19.76 -18.69
CA ALA A 417 -22.99 19.98 -17.31
C ALA A 417 -22.52 18.84 -16.37
N GLU A 418 -22.68 17.59 -16.80
CA GLU A 418 -22.24 16.40 -16.05
C GLU A 418 -20.71 16.32 -15.98
N LEU A 419 -20.01 16.67 -17.07
CA LEU A 419 -18.55 16.75 -17.09
C LEU A 419 -18.02 17.76 -16.06
N LYS A 420 -18.59 18.96 -16.01
CA LYS A 420 -18.23 19.98 -15.00
C LYS A 420 -18.46 19.48 -13.58
N LYS A 421 -19.60 18.81 -13.33
CA LYS A 421 -19.91 18.21 -12.03
C LYS A 421 -18.91 17.11 -11.66
N THR A 422 -18.55 16.25 -12.62
CA THR A 422 -17.56 15.20 -12.43
C THR A 422 -16.18 15.78 -12.13
N VAL A 423 -15.70 16.72 -12.93
CA VAL A 423 -14.41 17.41 -12.70
C VAL A 423 -14.40 18.11 -11.35
N LYS A 424 -15.52 18.76 -10.97
CA LYS A 424 -15.66 19.40 -9.66
C LYS A 424 -15.50 18.41 -8.52
N ALA A 425 -16.09 17.22 -8.63
CA ALA A 425 -15.93 16.16 -7.63
C ALA A 425 -14.46 15.70 -7.49
N PHE A 426 -13.71 15.65 -8.59
CA PHE A 426 -12.29 15.34 -8.57
C PHE A 426 -11.42 16.46 -7.97
N VAL A 427 -11.83 17.72 -8.08
CA VAL A 427 -11.09 18.89 -7.56
C VAL A 427 -11.44 19.19 -6.11
N GLU A 428 -12.73 19.24 -5.78
CA GLU A 428 -13.24 19.75 -4.49
C GLU A 428 -13.65 18.63 -3.52
N GLY A 429 -13.86 17.40 -4.02
CA GLY A 429 -14.49 16.31 -3.29
C GLY A 429 -16.02 16.34 -3.38
N TYR A 430 -16.68 15.36 -2.73
CA TYR A 430 -18.15 15.26 -2.70
C TYR A 430 -18.78 16.10 -1.60
N GLU A 431 -20.00 16.58 -1.86
CA GLU A 431 -20.88 17.10 -0.80
C GLU A 431 -21.21 15.98 0.17
N GLY A 432 -20.68 16.03 1.39
CA GLY A 432 -20.87 15.01 2.42
C GLY A 432 -19.61 14.57 3.15
N GLY A 433 -18.45 15.13 2.80
CA GLY A 433 -17.26 15.12 3.67
C GLY A 433 -16.23 14.04 3.43
N LEU A 434 -16.36 13.19 2.39
CA LEU A 434 -15.27 12.31 2.02
C LEU A 434 -14.45 12.93 0.87
N PRO A 435 -13.15 13.21 1.10
CA PRO A 435 -12.28 13.61 0.00
C PRO A 435 -12.08 12.42 -0.93
N VAL A 436 -12.65 12.50 -2.11
CA VAL A 436 -12.60 11.43 -3.11
C VAL A 436 -11.20 11.19 -3.62
N PHE A 437 -10.37 12.22 -3.66
CA PHE A 437 -9.04 12.14 -4.23
C PHE A 437 -8.05 12.92 -3.41
N ASN A 438 -7.07 12.23 -2.93
CA ASN A 438 -5.87 12.67 -2.24
C ASN A 438 -5.85 14.14 -1.78
N ARG A 439 -5.94 14.34 -0.49
CA ARG A 439 -5.88 15.65 0.16
C ARG A 439 -4.70 16.47 -0.39
N GLY A 440 -5.01 17.55 -1.12
CA GLY A 440 -4.02 18.50 -1.62
C GLY A 440 -3.43 18.18 -2.99
N SER A 441 -4.00 17.25 -3.75
CA SER A 441 -3.54 16.96 -5.12
C SER A 441 -4.65 17.23 -6.13
N LEU A 442 -4.33 17.95 -7.20
CA LEU A 442 -5.23 18.18 -8.31
C LEU A 442 -5.30 16.95 -9.22
N PRO A 443 -6.47 16.68 -9.84
CA PRO A 443 -6.59 15.63 -10.83
C PRO A 443 -5.73 15.90 -12.05
N VAL A 444 -5.39 14.85 -12.77
CA VAL A 444 -4.75 14.95 -14.09
C VAL A 444 -5.86 14.85 -15.13
N VAL A 445 -5.96 15.81 -16.04
CA VAL A 445 -6.97 15.84 -17.09
C VAL A 445 -6.31 15.83 -18.48
N SER A 446 -7.01 15.29 -19.46
CA SER A 446 -6.61 15.31 -20.87
C SER A 446 -7.85 15.52 -21.74
N GLY A 447 -7.70 16.27 -22.83
CA GLY A 447 -8.79 16.66 -23.73
C GLY A 447 -9.59 17.89 -23.28
N ILE A 448 -9.38 18.36 -22.06
CA ILE A 448 -9.91 19.61 -21.50
C ILE A 448 -8.82 20.32 -20.71
N ALA A 449 -9.03 21.60 -20.40
CA ALA A 449 -8.26 22.33 -19.42
C ALA A 449 -9.18 22.80 -18.28
N ILE A 450 -8.64 22.84 -17.04
CA ILE A 450 -9.36 23.27 -15.86
C ILE A 450 -8.71 24.49 -15.24
N GLU A 451 -9.54 25.43 -14.78
CA GLU A 451 -9.12 26.55 -13.95
C GLU A 451 -9.51 26.28 -12.51
N VAL A 452 -8.55 26.42 -11.61
CA VAL A 452 -8.69 26.08 -10.19
C VAL A 452 -8.17 27.22 -9.34
N GLN A 453 -8.91 27.57 -8.29
CA GLN A 453 -8.48 28.53 -7.29
C GLN A 453 -8.03 27.79 -6.02
N GLU A 454 -6.86 28.17 -5.51
CA GLU A 454 -6.32 27.64 -4.25
C GLU A 454 -6.68 28.58 -3.10
N ASN A 455 -7.30 28.03 -2.06
CA ASN A 455 -7.76 28.75 -0.87
C ASN A 455 -7.28 27.98 0.37
N GLY A 456 -6.11 28.35 0.92
CA GLY A 456 -5.63 27.82 2.21
C GLY A 456 -5.49 26.28 2.26
N GLY A 457 -5.08 25.65 1.15
CA GLY A 457 -4.90 24.20 1.06
C GLY A 457 -6.10 23.42 0.55
N SER A 458 -7.21 24.11 0.22
CA SER A 458 -8.34 23.57 -0.54
C SER A 458 -8.35 24.13 -1.95
N TYR A 459 -9.06 23.46 -2.86
CA TYR A 459 -9.16 23.83 -4.26
C TYR A 459 -10.62 24.03 -4.64
N THR A 460 -10.89 25.04 -5.47
CA THR A 460 -12.22 25.31 -6.04
C THR A 460 -12.12 25.34 -7.56
N LEU A 461 -12.96 24.58 -8.25
CA LEU A 461 -13.05 24.59 -9.71
C LEU A 461 -13.75 25.90 -10.16
N THR A 462 -13.08 26.71 -10.97
CA THR A 462 -13.63 27.98 -11.48
C THR A 462 -13.95 27.95 -12.98
N GLY A 463 -13.39 26.98 -13.72
CA GLY A 463 -13.65 26.86 -15.14
C GLY A 463 -13.24 25.54 -15.74
N VAL A 464 -13.95 25.13 -16.80
CA VAL A 464 -13.58 24.00 -17.68
C VAL A 464 -13.64 24.49 -19.12
N THR A 465 -12.54 24.30 -19.85
CA THR A 465 -12.45 24.73 -21.25
C THR A 465 -11.98 23.56 -22.13
N ARG A 466 -12.40 23.58 -23.41
CA ARG A 466 -11.88 22.69 -24.45
C ARG A 466 -11.43 23.55 -25.63
N ASN A 467 -10.19 23.36 -26.09
CA ASN A 467 -9.59 24.16 -27.15
C ASN A 467 -9.67 25.68 -26.90
N GLY A 468 -9.53 26.09 -25.64
CA GLY A 468 -9.60 27.49 -25.21
C GLY A 468 -11.01 28.11 -25.15
N GLN A 469 -12.07 27.32 -25.39
CA GLN A 469 -13.45 27.76 -25.27
C GLN A 469 -14.13 27.14 -24.06
N PRO A 470 -14.97 27.87 -23.31
CA PRO A 470 -15.73 27.31 -22.21
C PRO A 470 -16.61 26.14 -22.67
N VAL A 471 -16.58 25.04 -21.94
CA VAL A 471 -17.48 23.90 -22.15
C VAL A 471 -18.92 24.36 -21.88
N GLN A 472 -19.81 24.13 -22.84
CA GLN A 472 -21.25 24.44 -22.72
C GLN A 472 -21.95 23.27 -22.00
N ASP A 473 -23.10 23.53 -21.36
CA ASP A 473 -23.83 22.51 -20.61
C ASP A 473 -24.42 21.40 -21.50
N ASP A 474 -24.72 21.71 -22.75
CA ASP A 474 -25.28 20.81 -23.75
C ASP A 474 -24.24 20.17 -24.68
N ASP A 475 -22.95 20.50 -24.52
CA ASP A 475 -21.88 19.75 -25.21
C ASP A 475 -21.94 18.28 -24.81
N THR A 476 -21.50 17.38 -25.68
CA THR A 476 -21.49 15.94 -25.42
C THR A 476 -20.04 15.41 -25.51
N PHE A 477 -19.64 14.55 -24.56
CA PHE A 477 -18.32 13.99 -24.48
C PHE A 477 -18.35 12.51 -24.15
N THR A 478 -17.45 11.76 -24.78
CA THR A 478 -17.03 10.46 -24.25
C THR A 478 -15.93 10.70 -23.22
N VAL A 479 -16.13 10.22 -21.98
CA VAL A 479 -15.23 10.46 -20.85
C VAL A 479 -14.73 9.15 -20.28
N CYS A 480 -13.46 9.08 -19.93
CA CYS A 480 -12.87 8.00 -19.15
C CYS A 480 -12.33 8.56 -17.83
N CYS A 481 -12.79 7.99 -16.72
CA CYS A 481 -12.26 8.27 -15.39
C CYS A 481 -11.32 7.14 -14.95
N LEU A 482 -10.12 7.46 -14.51
CA LEU A 482 -9.18 6.50 -13.92
C LEU A 482 -9.20 6.64 -12.41
N SER A 483 -9.63 5.58 -11.71
CA SER A 483 -9.73 5.58 -10.25
C SER A 483 -9.77 4.17 -9.69
N THR A 484 -9.76 4.04 -8.38
CA THR A 484 -10.10 2.78 -7.72
C THR A 484 -11.61 2.71 -7.46
N PRO A 485 -12.21 1.51 -7.37
CA PRO A 485 -13.65 1.34 -7.17
C PRO A 485 -14.19 2.18 -6.00
N LYS A 486 -13.51 2.14 -4.87
CA LYS A 486 -13.87 2.90 -3.66
C LYS A 486 -14.10 4.40 -3.90
N TYR A 487 -13.29 5.01 -4.76
CA TYR A 487 -13.40 6.44 -5.06
C TYR A 487 -14.37 6.75 -6.19
N MET A 488 -14.77 5.75 -6.97
CA MET A 488 -15.81 5.92 -8.01
C MET A 488 -17.22 5.72 -7.47
N GLU A 489 -17.38 4.95 -6.39
CA GLU A 489 -18.68 4.59 -5.83
C GLU A 489 -19.62 5.79 -5.62
N PRO A 490 -19.22 6.94 -5.05
CA PRO A 490 -20.12 8.08 -4.92
C PRO A 490 -20.52 8.70 -6.26
N LEU A 491 -19.67 8.64 -7.32
CA LEU A 491 -20.04 9.07 -8.67
C LEU A 491 -21.02 8.10 -9.31
N LEU A 492 -20.82 6.81 -9.09
CA LEU A 492 -21.71 5.74 -9.55
C LEU A 492 -23.09 5.84 -8.89
N ALA A 493 -23.10 6.04 -7.55
CA ALA A 493 -24.33 6.19 -6.76
C ALA A 493 -25.07 7.51 -7.04
N GLY A 494 -24.38 8.56 -7.45
CA GLY A 494 -24.95 9.88 -7.78
C GLY A 494 -25.82 9.93 -9.04
N GLY A 495 -25.81 8.85 -9.84
CA GLY A 495 -26.82 8.55 -10.88
C GLY A 495 -26.90 9.53 -12.05
N SER A 496 -25.93 10.44 -12.25
CA SER A 496 -25.98 11.39 -13.35
C SER A 496 -25.46 10.80 -14.69
N CYS A 497 -24.63 9.75 -14.66
CA CYS A 497 -24.15 9.05 -15.86
C CYS A 497 -24.08 7.55 -15.61
N ALA A 498 -24.30 6.76 -16.65
CA ALA A 498 -24.09 5.31 -16.62
C ALA A 498 -22.63 5.01 -16.96
N PHE A 499 -21.78 4.89 -15.94
CA PHE A 499 -20.40 4.47 -16.13
C PHE A 499 -20.30 2.97 -16.41
N GLU A 500 -19.53 2.60 -17.41
CA GLU A 500 -19.13 1.22 -17.69
C GLU A 500 -17.70 1.01 -17.20
N GLU A 501 -17.51 0.05 -16.29
CA GLU A 501 -16.20 -0.36 -15.82
C GLU A 501 -15.58 -1.34 -16.82
N GLU A 502 -14.34 -1.09 -17.22
CA GLU A 502 -13.59 -2.00 -18.09
C GLU A 502 -13.05 -3.18 -17.28
N GLU A 503 -13.15 -4.39 -17.81
CA GLU A 503 -12.65 -5.60 -17.15
C GLU A 503 -11.12 -5.59 -16.94
N ASN A 504 -10.39 -4.97 -17.87
CA ASN A 504 -8.94 -4.90 -17.80
C ASN A 504 -8.47 -3.77 -16.86
N THR A 505 -7.41 -4.00 -16.09
CA THR A 505 -6.82 -2.93 -15.27
C THR A 505 -6.15 -1.88 -16.15
N VAL A 506 -6.09 -0.64 -15.67
CA VAL A 506 -5.40 0.45 -16.37
C VAL A 506 -3.92 0.12 -16.62
N ARG A 507 -3.26 -0.57 -15.68
CA ARG A 507 -1.87 -1.02 -15.84
C ARG A 507 -1.73 -2.04 -16.96
N ASN A 508 -2.62 -3.01 -17.05
CA ASN A 508 -2.56 -4.00 -18.12
C ASN A 508 -2.83 -3.36 -19.49
N ALA A 509 -3.84 -2.50 -19.61
CA ALA A 509 -4.10 -1.76 -20.83
C ALA A 509 -2.90 -0.91 -21.29
N TRP A 510 -2.20 -0.28 -20.32
CA TRP A 510 -0.95 0.43 -20.56
C TRP A 510 0.17 -0.49 -21.05
N LEU A 511 0.39 -1.63 -20.37
CA LEU A 511 1.43 -2.59 -20.74
C LEU A 511 1.18 -3.21 -22.11
N ASP A 512 -0.06 -3.55 -22.45
CA ASP A 512 -0.44 -4.06 -23.76
C ASP A 512 -0.11 -3.03 -24.85
N TYR A 513 -0.42 -1.76 -24.59
CA TYR A 513 -0.14 -0.66 -25.53
C TYR A 513 1.34 -0.47 -25.79
N VAL A 514 2.18 -0.40 -24.75
CA VAL A 514 3.63 -0.18 -24.92
C VAL A 514 4.35 -1.43 -25.45
N SER A 515 3.90 -2.63 -25.06
CA SER A 515 4.45 -3.90 -25.57
C SER A 515 4.13 -4.12 -27.05
N ALA A 516 3.08 -3.48 -27.58
CA ALA A 516 2.79 -3.45 -29.02
C ALA A 516 3.71 -2.51 -29.83
N GLY A 517 4.72 -1.91 -29.19
CA GLY A 517 5.67 -0.98 -29.82
C GLY A 517 5.13 0.45 -30.01
N SER A 518 4.07 0.80 -29.29
CA SER A 518 3.46 2.13 -29.39
C SER A 518 4.22 3.13 -28.54
N ALA A 519 4.48 4.32 -29.08
CA ALA A 519 5.17 5.39 -28.38
C ALA A 519 4.20 6.20 -27.50
N LEU A 520 4.75 6.91 -26.50
CA LEU A 520 4.01 7.94 -25.79
C LEU A 520 3.44 8.95 -26.79
N LEU A 521 2.12 9.14 -26.76
CA LEU A 521 1.43 10.08 -27.62
C LEU A 521 1.52 11.48 -27.01
N ALA A 522 1.89 12.43 -27.84
CA ALA A 522 1.68 13.85 -27.68
C ALA A 522 2.51 14.60 -26.62
N GLU A 523 2.87 15.79 -26.99
CA GLU A 523 3.38 16.84 -26.10
C GLU A 523 2.35 17.15 -25.02
N PRO A 524 2.78 17.38 -23.76
CA PRO A 524 1.88 17.82 -22.71
C PRO A 524 1.32 19.20 -23.08
N GLU A 525 0.01 19.30 -23.19
CA GLU A 525 -0.69 20.57 -23.28
C GLU A 525 -0.87 21.17 -21.89
N SER A 526 -1.21 22.46 -21.82
CA SER A 526 -1.49 23.16 -20.56
C SER A 526 -2.91 22.82 -20.10
N TYR A 527 -3.07 21.88 -19.16
CA TYR A 527 -4.38 21.39 -18.73
C TYR A 527 -4.88 22.01 -17.42
N ILE A 528 -4.01 22.65 -16.64
CA ILE A 528 -4.34 23.22 -15.34
C ILE A 528 -3.86 24.67 -15.30
N VAL A 529 -4.74 25.57 -14.90
CA VAL A 529 -4.41 26.95 -14.53
C VAL A 529 -4.77 27.14 -13.06
N LEU A 530 -3.75 27.21 -12.20
CA LEU A 530 -3.92 27.42 -10.77
C LEU A 530 -3.78 28.89 -10.44
N ARG A 531 -4.82 29.49 -9.84
CA ARG A 531 -4.84 30.88 -9.36
C ARG A 531 -4.76 30.90 -7.84
N ASN A 532 -4.05 31.87 -7.29
CA ASN A 532 -4.02 32.13 -5.84
C ASN A 532 -4.98 33.27 -5.52
N GLU A 533 -5.41 33.41 -4.25
CA GLU A 533 -6.28 34.49 -3.77
C GLU A 533 -5.75 35.91 -4.07
N ASN A 534 -4.49 36.07 -4.39
CA ASN A 534 -3.86 37.37 -4.63
C ASN A 534 -3.52 37.65 -6.12
N GLY A 535 -4.10 36.96 -7.07
CA GLY A 535 -4.00 37.22 -8.53
C GLY A 535 -2.96 36.38 -9.22
#